data_ada836343aa4365f1ba0eb5780810ea6
#
_entry.id   ada836343aa4365f1ba0eb5780810ea6
#
_cell.length_a   1.000
_cell.length_b   1.000
_cell.length_c   1.000
_cell.angle_alpha   90.00
_cell.angle_beta   90.00
_cell.angle_gamma   90.00
#
_symmetry.space_group_name_H-M   'P 1'
#
loop_
_entity.id
_entity.type
_entity.pdbx_description
1 polymer ?
#
loop_
_entity_poly.entity_id
_entity_poly.type
_entity_poly.pdbx_seq_one_letter_code
_entity_poly.pdbx_strand_id
1 'polypeptide(L)'
;MTARPDILVIDNYDSFTFNLVHYLMELGAEVRVERNDALTAAEAVASGPAGVLISPGPCTPNEAGISLDLVGACADAGIPLLGVCLGHQAVGQHFGGRVVRGGLMHGKTSPVEHDGSGIFAGLPSPFTATRYHSLIVEDVPEALVANATSETPGLDGTSVMGFRHVELPIHGVQFHPESIATEHGHALLANFLAICGIDAKVPA
;
A
#
# COMPACT_ATOMS: atom_id res chain seq x y z
N MET A 1 12.75 -19.60 -21.26
CA MET A 1 12.10 -18.26 -21.26
C MET A 1 12.07 -17.87 -19.80
N THR A 2 12.80 -16.84 -19.42
CA THR A 2 12.66 -16.26 -18.06
C THR A 2 11.25 -15.69 -17.96
N ALA A 3 10.47 -16.14 -16.97
CA ALA A 3 9.18 -15.55 -16.68
C ALA A 3 9.36 -14.05 -16.48
N ARG A 4 8.43 -13.23 -16.98
CA ARG A 4 8.44 -11.81 -16.70
C ARG A 4 8.22 -11.61 -15.19
N PRO A 5 8.87 -10.62 -14.57
CA PRO A 5 8.63 -10.32 -13.17
C PRO A 5 7.17 -9.93 -12.98
N ASP A 6 6.46 -10.61 -12.08
CA ASP A 6 5.06 -10.35 -11.75
C ASP A 6 4.90 -9.63 -10.42
N ILE A 7 3.82 -8.87 -10.31
CA ILE A 7 3.35 -8.33 -9.02
C ILE A 7 2.29 -9.27 -8.46
N LEU A 8 2.55 -9.79 -7.27
CA LEU A 8 1.56 -10.55 -6.52
C LEU A 8 0.63 -9.59 -5.75
N VAL A 9 -0.65 -9.59 -6.10
CA VAL A 9 -1.67 -8.83 -5.38
C VAL A 9 -2.42 -9.77 -4.44
N ILE A 10 -2.41 -9.46 -3.15
CA ILE A 10 -3.22 -10.15 -2.15
C ILE A 10 -4.55 -9.43 -2.02
N ASP A 11 -5.62 -10.12 -2.41
CA ASP A 11 -6.98 -9.61 -2.34
C ASP A 11 -7.63 -9.92 -0.99
N ASN A 12 -7.86 -8.89 -0.20
CA ASN A 12 -8.54 -8.94 1.09
C ASN A 12 -10.07 -8.89 0.96
N TYR A 13 -10.63 -9.45 -0.12
CA TYR A 13 -12.07 -9.46 -0.39
C TYR A 13 -12.67 -8.06 -0.53
N ASP A 14 -11.93 -7.18 -1.20
CA ASP A 14 -12.32 -5.78 -1.41
C ASP A 14 -12.67 -5.50 -2.87
N SER A 15 -13.73 -4.70 -3.07
CA SER A 15 -14.20 -4.34 -4.42
C SER A 15 -13.22 -3.45 -5.20
N PHE A 16 -12.34 -2.74 -4.51
CA PHE A 16 -11.34 -1.84 -5.14
C PHE A 16 -10.04 -2.56 -5.54
N THR A 17 -9.83 -3.81 -5.09
CA THR A 17 -8.63 -4.59 -5.46
C THR A 17 -8.41 -4.63 -6.96
N PHE A 18 -9.47 -4.87 -7.74
CA PHE A 18 -9.34 -4.97 -9.20
C PHE A 18 -9.06 -3.65 -9.89
N ASN A 19 -9.34 -2.50 -9.28
CA ASN A 19 -8.89 -1.21 -9.80
C ASN A 19 -7.36 -1.07 -9.67
N LEU A 20 -6.77 -1.50 -8.54
CA LEU A 20 -5.31 -1.58 -8.38
C LEU A 20 -4.68 -2.50 -9.43
N VAL A 21 -5.28 -3.69 -9.64
CA VAL A 21 -4.84 -4.65 -10.66
C VAL A 21 -4.85 -4.00 -12.05
N HIS A 22 -5.94 -3.32 -12.42
CA HIS A 22 -6.05 -2.64 -13.71
C HIS A 22 -4.98 -1.55 -13.87
N TYR A 23 -4.75 -0.71 -12.87
CA TYR A 23 -3.73 0.33 -12.93
C TYR A 23 -2.32 -0.26 -13.08
N LEU A 24 -2.00 -1.34 -12.36
CA LEU A 24 -0.71 -2.04 -12.52
C LEU A 24 -0.55 -2.62 -13.94
N MET A 25 -1.62 -3.21 -14.50
CA MET A 25 -1.61 -3.75 -15.86
C MET A 25 -1.51 -2.64 -16.92
N GLU A 26 -2.20 -1.51 -16.75
CA GLU A 26 -2.07 -0.32 -17.62
C GLU A 26 -0.65 0.25 -17.61
N LEU A 27 0.04 0.17 -16.47
CA LEU A 27 1.44 0.52 -16.33
C LEU A 27 2.41 -0.52 -16.93
N GLY A 28 1.90 -1.66 -17.41
CA GLY A 28 2.65 -2.69 -18.11
C GLY A 28 3.19 -3.82 -17.23
N ALA A 29 2.78 -3.89 -15.96
CA ALA A 29 3.13 -5.00 -15.09
C ALA A 29 2.33 -6.27 -15.43
N GLU A 30 2.95 -7.44 -15.27
CA GLU A 30 2.22 -8.70 -15.14
C GLU A 30 1.72 -8.82 -13.69
N VAL A 31 0.45 -9.20 -13.52
CA VAL A 31 -0.20 -9.23 -12.21
C VAL A 31 -0.81 -10.60 -11.96
N ARG A 32 -0.51 -11.16 -10.80
CA ARG A 32 -1.15 -12.36 -10.27
C ARG A 32 -1.95 -11.98 -9.02
N VAL A 33 -3.20 -12.39 -8.96
CA VAL A 33 -4.11 -12.10 -7.83
C VAL A 33 -4.38 -13.37 -7.07
N GLU A 34 -4.17 -13.34 -5.76
CA GLU A 34 -4.50 -14.41 -4.83
C GLU A 34 -5.34 -13.88 -3.68
N ARG A 35 -6.31 -14.67 -3.22
CA ARG A 35 -7.06 -14.34 -2.00
C ARG A 35 -6.17 -14.45 -0.77
N ASN A 36 -6.45 -13.66 0.24
CA ASN A 36 -5.66 -13.62 1.49
C ASN A 36 -5.71 -14.93 2.31
N ASP A 37 -6.52 -15.88 1.92
CA ASP A 37 -6.69 -17.20 2.53
C ASP A 37 -6.38 -18.35 1.55
N ALA A 38 -5.91 -18.06 0.32
CA ALA A 38 -5.66 -19.06 -0.71
C ALA A 38 -4.29 -19.72 -0.60
N LEU A 39 -3.32 -19.06 0.06
CA LEU A 39 -1.95 -19.53 0.23
C LEU A 39 -1.37 -19.03 1.56
N THR A 40 -0.26 -19.61 1.96
CA THR A 40 0.52 -19.13 3.11
C THR A 40 1.48 -18.00 2.70
N ALA A 41 1.94 -17.20 3.65
CA ALA A 41 2.96 -16.16 3.42
C ALA A 41 4.27 -16.78 2.85
N ALA A 42 4.65 -17.97 3.32
CA ALA A 42 5.83 -18.67 2.82
C ALA A 42 5.67 -19.09 1.35
N GLU A 43 4.50 -19.62 0.95
CA GLU A 43 4.21 -19.96 -0.45
C GLU A 43 4.19 -18.71 -1.35
N ALA A 44 3.63 -17.60 -0.84
CA ALA A 44 3.62 -16.33 -1.56
C ALA A 44 5.05 -15.87 -1.90
N VAL A 45 5.94 -15.82 -0.90
CA VAL A 45 7.35 -15.45 -1.07
C VAL A 45 8.11 -16.46 -1.94
N ALA A 46 7.91 -17.78 -1.72
CA ALA A 46 8.56 -18.83 -2.49
C ALA A 46 8.18 -18.82 -3.97
N SER A 47 7.05 -18.23 -4.34
CA SER A 47 6.65 -18.05 -5.74
C SER A 47 7.52 -17.05 -6.51
N GLY A 48 8.35 -16.26 -5.82
CA GLY A 48 9.34 -15.35 -6.39
C GLY A 48 8.76 -14.13 -7.12
N PRO A 49 7.74 -13.43 -6.56
CA PRO A 49 7.22 -12.22 -7.20
C PRO A 49 8.28 -11.11 -7.20
N ALA A 50 8.23 -10.23 -8.20
CA ALA A 50 9.07 -9.03 -8.23
C ALA A 50 8.67 -8.01 -7.16
N GLY A 51 7.41 -8.03 -6.75
CA GLY A 51 6.87 -7.22 -5.67
C GLY A 51 5.52 -7.75 -5.21
N VAL A 52 5.10 -7.33 -4.03
CA VAL A 52 3.82 -7.69 -3.41
C VAL A 52 3.01 -6.43 -3.16
N LEU A 53 1.71 -6.47 -3.52
CA LEU A 53 0.74 -5.46 -3.14
C LEU A 53 -0.32 -6.10 -2.25
N ILE A 54 -0.48 -5.58 -1.02
CA ILE A 54 -1.57 -5.96 -0.11
C ILE A 54 -2.71 -4.96 -0.28
N SER A 55 -3.87 -5.46 -0.73
CA SER A 55 -5.02 -4.64 -1.08
C SER A 55 -5.73 -4.01 0.13
N PRO A 56 -6.61 -3.02 -0.11
CA PRO A 56 -7.65 -2.67 0.86
C PRO A 56 -8.45 -3.90 1.30
N GLY A 57 -9.19 -3.76 2.39
CA GLY A 57 -10.06 -4.81 2.89
C GLY A 57 -10.90 -4.38 4.08
N PRO A 58 -11.89 -5.18 4.46
CA PRO A 58 -12.71 -4.95 5.65
C PRO A 58 -11.96 -5.34 6.94
N CYS A 59 -12.52 -4.96 8.09
CA CYS A 59 -12.07 -5.33 9.42
C CYS A 59 -10.69 -4.75 9.79
N THR A 60 -9.84 -5.54 10.44
CA THR A 60 -8.50 -5.16 10.89
C THR A 60 -7.44 -6.10 10.31
N PRO A 61 -6.15 -5.76 10.38
CA PRO A 61 -5.09 -6.66 9.91
C PRO A 61 -5.11 -8.05 10.54
N ASN A 62 -5.67 -8.20 11.75
CA ASN A 62 -5.75 -9.48 12.45
C ASN A 62 -6.73 -10.46 11.77
N GLU A 63 -7.70 -9.95 11.01
CA GLU A 63 -8.69 -10.75 10.28
C GLU A 63 -8.38 -10.81 8.77
N ALA A 64 -7.24 -10.30 8.33
CA ALA A 64 -6.85 -10.18 6.92
C ALA A 64 -6.04 -11.41 6.40
N GLY A 65 -6.33 -12.61 6.88
CA GLY A 65 -5.65 -13.83 6.44
C GLY A 65 -4.14 -13.71 6.57
N ILE A 66 -3.42 -13.98 5.48
CA ILE A 66 -1.94 -13.95 5.49
C ILE A 66 -1.34 -12.55 5.50
N SER A 67 -2.14 -11.48 5.36
CA SER A 67 -1.63 -10.11 5.08
C SER A 67 -0.61 -9.64 6.11
N LEU A 68 -0.82 -9.93 7.39
CA LEU A 68 0.10 -9.53 8.46
C LEU A 68 1.41 -10.35 8.43
N ASP A 69 1.32 -11.68 8.29
CA ASP A 69 2.48 -12.57 8.23
C ASP A 69 3.30 -12.33 6.95
N LEU A 70 2.62 -11.97 5.85
CA LEU A 70 3.26 -11.69 4.57
C LEU A 70 4.16 -10.46 4.62
N VAL A 71 3.83 -9.44 5.42
CA VAL A 71 4.73 -8.29 5.63
C VAL A 71 6.06 -8.76 6.17
N GLY A 72 6.06 -9.62 7.20
CA GLY A 72 7.28 -10.20 7.76
C GLY A 72 8.06 -11.06 6.78
N ALA A 73 7.35 -11.94 6.06
CA ALA A 73 7.99 -12.79 5.06
C ALA A 73 8.63 -11.99 3.91
N CYS A 74 8.00 -10.90 3.45
CA CYS A 74 8.59 -9.99 2.46
C CYS A 74 9.79 -9.23 3.03
N ALA A 75 9.72 -8.77 4.30
CA ALA A 75 10.82 -8.11 4.97
C ALA A 75 12.06 -9.00 5.05
N ASP A 76 11.90 -10.25 5.48
CA ASP A 76 12.97 -11.24 5.59
C ASP A 76 13.58 -11.60 4.23
N ALA A 77 12.77 -11.64 3.18
CA ALA A 77 13.21 -11.97 1.83
C ALA A 77 13.71 -10.76 1.01
N GLY A 78 13.54 -9.53 1.52
CA GLY A 78 13.87 -8.30 0.79
C GLY A 78 12.98 -8.06 -0.43
N ILE A 79 11.76 -8.61 -0.45
CA ILE A 79 10.80 -8.41 -1.54
C ILE A 79 10.10 -7.06 -1.37
N PRO A 80 10.06 -6.20 -2.41
CA PRO A 80 9.32 -4.96 -2.38
C PRO A 80 7.84 -5.17 -2.05
N LEU A 81 7.31 -4.35 -1.13
CA LEU A 81 5.92 -4.45 -0.70
C LEU A 81 5.27 -3.07 -0.63
N LEU A 82 4.04 -2.98 -1.17
CA LEU A 82 3.14 -1.85 -1.00
C LEU A 82 1.85 -2.30 -0.30
N GLY A 83 1.57 -1.75 0.88
CA GLY A 83 0.28 -1.91 1.56
C GLY A 83 -0.65 -0.74 1.26
N VAL A 84 -1.90 -1.03 0.83
CA VAL A 84 -2.93 -0.02 0.57
C VAL A 84 -4.06 -0.17 1.58
N CYS A 85 -4.42 0.90 2.28
CA CYS A 85 -5.47 1.00 3.29
C CYS A 85 -5.31 -0.07 4.39
N LEU A 86 -6.03 -1.20 4.34
CA LEU A 86 -5.81 -2.33 5.25
C LEU A 86 -4.37 -2.86 5.16
N GLY A 87 -3.79 -2.94 3.97
CA GLY A 87 -2.40 -3.33 3.77
C GLY A 87 -1.41 -2.37 4.44
N HIS A 88 -1.66 -1.06 4.40
CA HIS A 88 -0.89 -0.06 5.16
C HIS A 88 -0.97 -0.33 6.66
N GLN A 89 -2.17 -0.61 7.18
CA GLN A 89 -2.35 -0.94 8.59
C GLN A 89 -1.63 -2.25 8.97
N ALA A 90 -1.62 -3.25 8.09
CA ALA A 90 -0.87 -4.49 8.29
C ALA A 90 0.65 -4.22 8.38
N VAL A 91 1.20 -3.37 7.51
CA VAL A 91 2.60 -2.94 7.59
C VAL A 91 2.87 -2.21 8.91
N GLY A 92 2.05 -1.20 9.24
CA GLY A 92 2.20 -0.46 10.49
C GLY A 92 2.18 -1.35 11.73
N GLN A 93 1.21 -2.28 11.80
CA GLN A 93 1.06 -3.20 12.92
C GLN A 93 2.20 -4.21 13.01
N HIS A 94 2.66 -4.76 11.87
CA HIS A 94 3.76 -5.72 11.85
C HIS A 94 5.04 -5.16 12.49
N PHE A 95 5.38 -3.92 12.20
CA PHE A 95 6.55 -3.26 12.76
C PHE A 95 6.35 -2.69 14.16
N GLY A 96 5.16 -2.84 14.78
CA GLY A 96 4.89 -2.47 16.16
C GLY A 96 4.05 -1.20 16.34
N GLY A 97 3.55 -0.62 15.27
CA GLY A 97 2.56 0.45 15.32
C GLY A 97 1.19 -0.05 15.82
N ARG A 98 0.36 0.88 16.24
CA ARG A 98 -0.96 0.57 16.81
C ARG A 98 -2.07 0.97 15.84
N VAL A 99 -2.90 0.01 15.44
CA VAL A 99 -4.10 0.26 14.63
C VAL A 99 -5.25 0.63 15.56
N VAL A 100 -5.77 1.84 15.40
CA VAL A 100 -6.81 2.41 16.25
C VAL A 100 -7.95 3.03 15.44
N ARG A 101 -9.08 3.30 16.09
CA ARG A 101 -10.16 4.07 15.47
C ARG A 101 -9.71 5.52 15.29
N GLY A 102 -9.70 5.98 14.04
CA GLY A 102 -9.53 7.38 13.65
C GLY A 102 -10.85 8.03 13.30
N GLY A 103 -10.80 9.23 12.74
CA GLY A 103 -11.99 9.91 12.22
C GLY A 103 -12.62 9.12 11.06
N LEU A 104 -13.95 9.12 10.95
CA LEU A 104 -14.65 8.43 9.88
C LEU A 104 -14.47 9.16 8.54
N MET A 105 -13.75 8.51 7.65
CA MET A 105 -13.56 8.94 6.26
C MET A 105 -14.21 7.91 5.33
N HIS A 106 -15.28 8.31 4.66
CA HIS A 106 -16.03 7.42 3.78
C HIS A 106 -16.30 8.12 2.44
N GLY A 107 -15.50 7.79 1.43
CA GLY A 107 -15.61 8.39 0.09
C GLY A 107 -15.30 9.88 0.04
N LYS A 108 -14.52 10.40 0.98
CA LYS A 108 -14.12 11.80 1.04
C LYS A 108 -12.70 11.95 0.49
N THR A 109 -12.47 13.06 -0.17
CA THR A 109 -11.12 13.47 -0.58
C THR A 109 -10.50 14.39 0.47
N SER A 110 -9.18 14.32 0.58
CA SER A 110 -8.37 15.21 1.44
C SER A 110 -7.05 15.54 0.75
N PRO A 111 -6.48 16.73 1.01
CA PRO A 111 -5.10 16.98 0.62
C PRO A 111 -4.16 16.07 1.44
N VAL A 112 -3.22 15.44 0.76
CA VAL A 112 -2.14 14.65 1.35
C VAL A 112 -0.83 15.37 1.12
N GLU A 113 -0.19 15.76 2.20
CA GLU A 113 1.15 16.33 2.20
C GLU A 113 2.19 15.21 2.33
N HIS A 114 3.28 15.27 1.58
CA HIS A 114 4.35 14.27 1.61
C HIS A 114 5.74 14.89 1.41
N ASP A 115 6.77 14.17 1.82
CA ASP A 115 8.17 14.61 1.75
C ASP A 115 8.86 14.29 0.41
N GLY A 116 8.17 13.66 -0.53
CA GLY A 116 8.69 13.25 -1.84
C GLY A 116 9.55 12.00 -1.82
N SER A 117 9.66 11.28 -0.70
CA SER A 117 10.48 10.07 -0.60
C SER A 117 9.73 8.80 -1.05
N GLY A 118 10.50 7.78 -1.48
CA GLY A 118 9.97 6.47 -1.84
C GLY A 118 8.95 6.55 -2.98
N ILE A 119 7.76 6.01 -2.78
CA ILE A 119 6.69 5.99 -3.79
C ILE A 119 6.11 7.38 -4.12
N PHE A 120 6.44 8.41 -3.35
CA PHE A 120 6.03 9.80 -3.61
C PHE A 120 7.04 10.58 -4.46
N ALA A 121 8.12 9.96 -4.92
CA ALA A 121 9.16 10.64 -5.70
C ALA A 121 8.57 11.31 -6.96
N GLY A 122 8.86 12.61 -7.11
CA GLY A 122 8.42 13.40 -8.27
C GLY A 122 6.94 13.79 -8.30
N LEU A 123 6.15 13.41 -7.30
CA LEU A 123 4.75 13.83 -7.19
C LEU A 123 4.65 15.24 -6.60
N PRO A 124 3.62 16.04 -6.98
CA PRO A 124 3.34 17.30 -6.32
C PRO A 124 2.84 17.07 -4.88
N SER A 125 3.19 17.98 -3.98
CA SER A 125 2.71 17.99 -2.60
C SER A 125 2.16 19.38 -2.23
N PRO A 126 0.93 19.48 -1.67
CA PRO A 126 -0.02 18.38 -1.51
C PRO A 126 -0.68 17.93 -2.81
N PHE A 127 -1.29 16.74 -2.81
CA PHE A 127 -2.22 16.28 -3.83
C PHE A 127 -3.51 15.74 -3.21
N THR A 128 -4.59 15.70 -3.99
CA THR A 128 -5.89 15.21 -3.52
C THR A 128 -5.95 13.68 -3.54
N ALA A 129 -6.33 13.05 -2.42
CA ALA A 129 -6.50 11.60 -2.34
C ALA A 129 -7.84 11.20 -1.70
N THR A 130 -8.40 10.10 -2.18
CA THR A 130 -9.64 9.50 -1.67
C THR A 130 -9.37 8.63 -0.48
N ARG A 131 -10.21 8.75 0.54
CA ARG A 131 -10.10 8.01 1.81
C ARG A 131 -11.39 7.27 2.11
N TYR A 132 -11.25 5.96 2.45
CA TYR A 132 -12.35 5.05 2.84
C TYR A 132 -11.93 4.28 4.09
N HIS A 133 -11.67 4.95 5.22
CA HIS A 133 -11.21 4.28 6.42
C HIS A 133 -11.80 4.87 7.69
N SER A 134 -11.92 4.03 8.71
CA SER A 134 -12.25 4.41 10.10
C SER A 134 -11.11 4.04 11.06
N LEU A 135 -10.10 3.32 10.56
CA LEU A 135 -8.90 2.94 11.29
C LEU A 135 -7.68 3.71 10.74
N ILE A 136 -6.74 4.00 11.61
CA ILE A 136 -5.47 4.65 11.31
C ILE A 136 -4.34 3.95 12.07
N VAL A 137 -3.11 4.17 11.65
CA VAL A 137 -1.91 3.75 12.38
C VAL A 137 -1.43 4.90 13.25
N GLU A 138 -1.33 4.67 14.55
CA GLU A 138 -0.67 5.53 15.53
C GLU A 138 0.63 4.89 16.02
N ASP A 139 1.41 5.64 16.79
CA ASP A 139 2.67 5.17 17.38
C ASP A 139 3.58 4.56 16.30
N VAL A 140 3.83 5.32 15.21
CA VAL A 140 4.69 4.85 14.10
C VAL A 140 6.06 4.44 14.67
N PRO A 141 6.45 3.17 14.52
CA PRO A 141 7.68 2.65 15.12
C PRO A 141 8.92 3.20 14.41
N GLU A 142 10.09 3.16 15.08
CA GLU A 142 11.36 3.68 14.54
C GLU A 142 11.80 3.02 13.22
N ALA A 143 11.35 1.80 12.95
CA ALA A 143 11.59 1.11 11.69
C ALA A 143 10.88 1.77 10.49
N LEU A 144 9.87 2.59 10.75
CA LEU A 144 9.07 3.27 9.73
C LEU A 144 9.23 4.79 9.81
N VAL A 145 9.31 5.43 8.65
CA VAL A 145 9.28 6.88 8.51
C VAL A 145 7.92 7.27 7.96
N ALA A 146 7.14 8.03 8.72
CA ALA A 146 5.93 8.67 8.22
C ALA A 146 6.34 9.72 7.18
N ASN A 147 6.01 9.49 5.92
CA ASN A 147 6.40 10.32 4.79
C ASN A 147 5.21 10.99 4.08
N ALA A 148 3.99 10.72 4.55
CA ALA A 148 2.79 11.43 4.12
C ALA A 148 1.79 11.58 5.26
N THR A 149 1.11 12.73 5.31
CA THR A 149 0.13 13.09 6.33
C THR A 149 -1.07 13.82 5.75
N SER A 150 -2.19 13.83 6.47
CA SER A 150 -3.37 14.63 6.14
C SER A 150 -4.14 14.95 7.42
N GLU A 151 -4.82 16.10 7.44
CA GLU A 151 -5.79 16.38 8.48
C GLU A 151 -6.94 15.37 8.44
N THR A 152 -7.43 14.99 9.60
CA THR A 152 -8.58 14.07 9.71
C THR A 152 -9.65 14.72 10.58
N PRO A 153 -10.85 14.98 10.04
CA PRO A 153 -11.94 15.56 10.81
C PRO A 153 -12.25 14.76 12.08
N GLY A 154 -12.30 15.45 13.21
CA GLY A 154 -12.58 14.85 14.51
C GLY A 154 -11.35 14.31 15.26
N LEU A 155 -10.17 14.50 14.73
CA LEU A 155 -8.90 14.26 15.42
C LEU A 155 -8.15 15.60 15.57
N ASP A 156 -7.40 15.73 16.66
CA ASP A 156 -6.48 16.85 16.84
C ASP A 156 -5.19 16.55 16.06
N GLY A 157 -4.84 17.42 15.10
CA GLY A 157 -3.65 17.29 14.28
C GLY A 157 -3.82 16.43 13.01
N THR A 158 -2.73 15.89 12.52
CA THR A 158 -2.68 15.12 11.28
C THR A 158 -2.60 13.61 11.55
N SER A 159 -3.18 12.82 10.63
CA SER A 159 -3.02 11.37 10.60
C SER A 159 -1.98 10.96 9.58
N VAL A 160 -1.28 9.87 9.83
CA VAL A 160 -0.33 9.28 8.89
C VAL A 160 -1.08 8.72 7.69
N MET A 161 -0.70 9.18 6.50
CA MET A 161 -1.27 8.77 5.23
C MET A 161 -0.30 7.94 4.40
N GLY A 162 0.96 7.93 4.77
CA GLY A 162 1.98 7.10 4.12
C GLY A 162 3.18 6.92 5.03
N PHE A 163 3.84 5.80 4.86
CA PHE A 163 5.15 5.54 5.45
C PHE A 163 5.98 4.63 4.54
N ARG A 164 7.27 4.64 4.78
CA ARG A 164 8.23 3.72 4.22
C ARG A 164 9.08 3.12 5.33
N HIS A 165 9.58 1.92 5.14
CA HIS A 165 10.61 1.37 6.01
C HIS A 165 11.94 2.12 5.84
N VAL A 166 12.73 2.23 6.89
CA VAL A 166 13.98 2.99 6.89
C VAL A 166 15.03 2.36 5.94
N GLU A 167 15.06 1.04 5.80
CA GLU A 167 16.05 0.28 5.02
C GLU A 167 15.44 -0.63 3.94
N LEU A 168 14.27 -1.24 4.22
CA LEU A 168 13.65 -2.22 3.34
C LEU A 168 12.74 -1.56 2.29
N PRO A 169 12.52 -2.19 1.13
CA PRO A 169 11.63 -1.66 0.09
C PRO A 169 10.15 -1.88 0.44
N ILE A 170 9.75 -1.50 1.65
CA ILE A 170 8.39 -1.66 2.17
C ILE A 170 7.75 -0.30 2.36
N HIS A 171 6.56 -0.14 1.78
CA HIS A 171 5.79 1.09 1.76
C HIS A 171 4.34 0.85 2.15
N GLY A 172 3.67 1.89 2.61
CA GLY A 172 2.25 1.85 2.87
C GLY A 172 1.58 3.19 2.62
N VAL A 173 0.35 3.17 2.09
CA VAL A 173 -0.53 4.33 1.95
C VAL A 173 -1.90 4.04 2.54
N GLN A 174 -2.42 4.96 3.36
CA GLN A 174 -3.73 4.82 4.00
C GLN A 174 -4.88 5.18 3.06
N PHE A 175 -4.62 5.99 2.04
CA PHE A 175 -5.58 6.39 1.02
C PHE A 175 -5.64 5.38 -0.14
N HIS A 176 -6.55 5.62 -1.08
CA HIS A 176 -6.82 4.75 -2.22
C HIS A 176 -6.24 5.35 -3.51
N PRO A 177 -5.03 4.93 -3.95
CA PRO A 177 -4.42 5.43 -5.19
C PRO A 177 -5.18 5.02 -6.44
N GLU A 178 -5.99 3.95 -6.38
CA GLU A 178 -6.79 3.40 -7.46
C GLU A 178 -8.13 4.11 -7.67
N SER A 179 -8.49 5.04 -6.78
CA SER A 179 -9.72 5.81 -6.90
C SER A 179 -9.56 6.88 -7.99
N ILE A 180 -10.57 7.02 -8.84
CA ILE A 180 -10.60 8.05 -9.90
C ILE A 180 -10.51 9.48 -9.36
N ALA A 181 -10.89 9.70 -8.10
CA ALA A 181 -10.80 10.99 -7.44
C ALA A 181 -9.47 11.20 -6.69
N THR A 182 -8.53 10.25 -6.80
CA THR A 182 -7.17 10.40 -6.31
C THR A 182 -6.28 10.88 -7.45
N GLU A 183 -5.64 12.04 -7.25
CA GLU A 183 -4.66 12.57 -8.19
C GLU A 183 -3.38 11.71 -8.15
N HIS A 184 -2.70 11.59 -9.29
CA HIS A 184 -1.40 10.94 -9.42
C HIS A 184 -1.31 9.45 -9.02
N GLY A 185 -2.45 8.72 -8.93
CA GLY A 185 -2.45 7.32 -8.52
C GLY A 185 -1.60 6.42 -9.41
N HIS A 186 -1.66 6.58 -10.74
CA HIS A 186 -0.80 5.84 -11.67
C HIS A 186 0.69 6.15 -11.46
N ALA A 187 1.05 7.41 -11.24
CA ALA A 187 2.44 7.80 -11.02
C ALA A 187 3.00 7.23 -9.71
N LEU A 188 2.18 7.18 -8.64
CA LEU A 188 2.54 6.54 -7.38
C LEU A 188 2.78 5.03 -7.57
N LEU A 189 1.89 4.34 -8.27
CA LEU A 189 2.06 2.90 -8.57
C LEU A 189 3.24 2.66 -9.53
N ALA A 190 3.51 3.56 -10.47
CA ALA A 190 4.70 3.49 -11.33
C ALA A 190 6.00 3.58 -10.51
N ASN A 191 6.04 4.45 -9.48
CA ASN A 191 7.17 4.51 -8.56
C ASN A 191 7.34 3.19 -7.78
N PHE A 192 6.25 2.56 -7.35
CA PHE A 192 6.31 1.23 -6.73
C PHE A 192 6.85 0.18 -7.71
N LEU A 193 6.37 0.15 -8.96
CA LEU A 193 6.89 -0.76 -9.99
C LEU A 193 8.38 -0.55 -10.24
N ALA A 194 8.86 0.70 -10.26
CA ALA A 194 10.29 1.00 -10.39
C ALA A 194 11.11 0.43 -9.22
N ILE A 195 10.59 0.47 -7.98
CA ILE A 195 11.21 -0.18 -6.81
C ILE A 195 11.26 -1.71 -7.00
N CYS A 196 10.26 -2.30 -7.66
CA CYS A 196 10.24 -3.72 -8.03
C CYS A 196 11.15 -4.07 -9.23
N GLY A 197 11.86 -3.09 -9.82
CA GLY A 197 12.67 -3.30 -11.02
C GLY A 197 11.87 -3.46 -12.31
N ILE A 198 10.63 -2.98 -12.34
CA ILE A 198 9.73 -3.02 -13.49
C ILE A 198 9.63 -1.62 -14.11
N ASP A 199 9.98 -1.49 -15.39
CA ASP A 199 9.83 -0.23 -16.13
C ASP A 199 8.36 0.04 -16.45
N ALA A 200 7.78 0.99 -15.74
CA ALA A 200 6.38 1.37 -15.90
C ALA A 200 6.18 2.32 -17.09
N LYS A 201 5.06 2.12 -17.80
CA LYS A 201 4.61 3.00 -18.89
C LYS A 201 3.44 3.84 -18.37
N VAL A 202 3.72 5.02 -17.81
CA VAL A 202 2.64 5.91 -17.36
C VAL A 202 1.80 6.34 -18.57
N PRO A 203 0.47 6.11 -18.59
CA PRO A 203 -0.40 6.61 -19.64
C PRO A 203 -0.30 8.15 -19.75
N ALA A 204 -0.34 8.64 -21.00
CA ALA A 204 -0.26 10.08 -21.30
C ALA A 204 -1.54 10.83 -20.87
#